data_0477bb3d70d6687220db6fc278a1764c
#
_entry.id   0477bb3d70d6687220db6fc278a1764c
#
_cell.length_a   1.000
_cell.length_b   1.000
_cell.length_c   1.000
_cell.angle_alpha   90.00
_cell.angle_beta   90.00
_cell.angle_gamma   90.00
#
_symmetry.space_group_name_H-M   'P 1'
#
loop_
_entity.id
_entity.type
_entity.pdbx_description
1 polymer ?
#
loop_
_entity_poly.entity_id
_entity_poly.type
_entity_poly.pdbx_seq_one_letter_code
_entity_poly.pdbx_strand_id
1 'polypeptide(L)' 'MSTSPTGTIALIGAGEYLPAIATVDQQLLERVSGTPRVVVLPTAAVPDGPVVTERWIQMGIDHFTRLGAVVEP' A
#
# COMPACT_ATOMS: atom_id res chain seq x y z
N MET A 1 7.96 14.95 -26.37
CA MET A 1 8.32 14.61 -25.54
C MET A 1 7.67 14.00 -24.80
N SER A 2 7.78 13.37 -24.48
CA SER A 2 7.15 12.78 -23.65
C SER A 2 7.27 13.14 -22.57
N THR A 3 6.54 13.29 -22.01
CA THR A 3 6.59 13.38 -20.74
C THR A 3 6.52 12.17 -20.14
N SER A 4 7.43 11.86 -19.43
CA SER A 4 7.34 10.73 -18.62
C SER A 4 6.17 10.89 -17.73
N PRO A 5 5.45 9.87 -17.53
CA PRO A 5 4.45 9.86 -16.54
C PRO A 5 5.09 10.08 -15.23
N THR A 6 4.52 10.96 -14.52
CA THR A 6 5.02 11.21 -13.23
C THR A 6 4.24 10.34 -12.30
N GLY A 7 4.94 9.54 -11.59
CA GLY A 7 4.33 8.82 -10.49
C GLY A 7 4.14 9.69 -9.27
N THR A 8 3.54 9.14 -8.26
CA THR A 8 3.35 9.81 -6.98
C THR A 8 4.06 8.99 -5.90
N ILE A 9 4.79 9.68 -5.04
CA ILE A 9 5.45 9.04 -3.90
C ILE A 9 4.86 9.64 -2.64
N ALA A 10 4.47 8.79 -1.70
CA ALA A 10 4.03 9.22 -0.39
C ALA A 10 4.95 8.59 0.66
N LEU A 11 5.41 9.40 1.60
CA LEU A 11 6.27 8.91 2.67
C LEU A 11 5.46 8.95 3.96
N ILE A 12 5.29 7.79 4.58
CA ILE A 12 4.47 7.64 5.77
C ILE A 12 5.35 7.06 6.87
N GLY A 13 5.56 7.83 7.92
CA GLY A 13 6.46 7.43 8.99
C GLY A 13 5.83 6.57 10.07
N ALA A 14 4.50 6.60 10.20
CA ALA A 14 3.79 5.81 11.19
C ALA A 14 2.31 5.77 10.82
N GLY A 15 1.57 4.85 11.41
CA GLY A 15 0.12 4.77 11.21
C GLY A 15 -0.31 4.05 9.96
N GLU A 16 0.60 3.28 9.35
CA GLU A 16 0.27 2.52 8.15
C GLU A 16 -0.92 1.60 8.40
N TYR A 17 -1.82 1.54 7.43
CA TYR A 17 -3.01 0.68 7.44
C TYR A 17 -4.04 1.03 8.52
N LEU A 18 -3.85 2.13 9.25
CA LEU A 18 -4.84 2.57 10.22
C LEU A 18 -5.95 3.34 9.53
N PRO A 19 -7.15 3.39 10.16
CA PRO A 19 -8.27 4.12 9.54
C PRO A 19 -7.96 5.57 9.23
N ALA A 20 -7.11 6.22 10.02
CA ALA A 20 -6.77 7.61 9.80
C ALA A 20 -6.03 7.84 8.49
N ILE A 21 -5.28 6.84 7.99
CA ILE A 21 -4.54 6.98 6.75
C ILE A 21 -5.35 6.52 5.55
N ALA A 22 -6.49 5.88 5.76
CA ALA A 22 -7.26 5.30 4.67
C ALA A 22 -7.69 6.34 3.64
N THR A 23 -8.03 7.55 4.07
CA THR A 23 -8.42 8.63 3.16
C THR A 23 -7.25 9.00 2.24
N VAL A 24 -6.05 9.07 2.79
CA VAL A 24 -4.85 9.38 2.01
C VAL A 24 -4.60 8.28 1.00
N ASP A 25 -4.64 7.04 1.44
CA ASP A 25 -4.41 5.90 0.56
C ASP A 25 -5.47 5.82 -0.54
N GLN A 26 -6.72 6.12 -0.22
CA GLN A 26 -7.77 6.17 -1.21
C GLN A 26 -7.47 7.20 -2.31
N GLN A 27 -7.01 8.39 -1.91
CA GLN A 27 -6.65 9.42 -2.86
C GLN A 27 -5.47 8.99 -3.74
N LEU A 28 -4.52 8.26 -3.18
CA LEU A 28 -3.40 7.75 -3.96
C LEU A 28 -3.87 6.71 -4.99
N LEU A 29 -4.77 5.82 -4.59
CA LEU A 29 -5.31 4.82 -5.50
C LEU A 29 -6.08 5.47 -6.65
N GLU A 30 -6.76 6.58 -6.38
CA GLU A 30 -7.52 7.31 -7.42
C GLU A 30 -6.63 7.90 -8.50
N ARG A 31 -5.34 8.02 -8.25
CA ARG A 31 -4.40 8.51 -9.25
C ARG A 31 -3.96 7.43 -10.24
N VAL A 32 -4.30 6.20 -9.96
CA VAL A 32 -3.95 5.07 -10.83
C VAL A 32 -5.04 4.91 -11.88
N SER A 33 -4.64 4.77 -13.13
CA SER A 33 -5.60 4.54 -14.22
C SER A 33 -6.10 3.10 -14.15
N GLY A 34 -7.39 2.94 -14.31
CA GLY A 34 -7.99 1.59 -14.27
C GLY A 34 -8.08 1.04 -12.87
N THR A 35 -8.17 -0.27 -12.74
CA THR A 35 -8.24 -0.93 -11.45
C THR A 35 -6.90 -0.86 -10.75
N PRO A 36 -6.82 -0.28 -9.55
CA PRO A 36 -5.55 -0.20 -8.84
C PRO A 36 -5.05 -1.58 -8.44
N ARG A 37 -3.76 -1.81 -8.67
CA ARG A 37 -3.10 -3.03 -8.24
C ARG A 37 -2.01 -2.64 -7.26
N VAL A 38 -1.94 -3.34 -6.14
CA VAL A 38 -1.02 -3.02 -5.05
C VAL A 38 -0.18 -4.23 -4.73
N VAL A 39 1.11 -3.99 -4.52
CA VAL A 39 2.03 -5.00 -4.02
C VAL A 39 2.49 -4.56 -2.64
N VAL A 40 2.42 -5.45 -1.66
CA VAL A 40 2.87 -5.17 -0.31
C VAL A 40 4.25 -5.79 -0.12
N LEU A 41 5.23 -4.96 0.24
CA LEU A 41 6.60 -5.41 0.45
C LEU A 41 6.99 -5.21 1.91
N PRO A 42 7.01 -6.27 2.72
CA PRO A 42 7.25 -6.14 4.15
C PRO A 42 8.75 -6.19 4.50
N THR A 43 9.59 -5.66 3.64
CA THR A 43 11.05 -5.78 3.78
C THR A 43 11.54 -5.31 5.13
N ALA A 44 11.01 -4.21 5.65
CA ALA A 44 11.46 -3.65 6.91
C ALA A 44 11.04 -4.51 8.12
N ALA A 45 10.04 -5.37 7.95
CA ALA A 45 9.58 -6.24 9.04
C ALA A 45 10.32 -7.58 9.08
N VAL A 46 11.08 -7.91 8.05
CA VAL A 46 11.76 -9.20 7.98
C VAL A 46 12.65 -9.48 9.20
N PRO A 47 13.44 -8.51 9.71
CA PRO A 47 14.25 -8.76 10.90
C PRO A 47 13.44 -9.12 12.15
N ASP A 48 12.16 -8.82 12.20
CA ASP A 48 11.32 -9.11 13.34
C ASP A 48 10.73 -10.53 13.31
N GLY A 49 11.08 -11.30 12.30
CA GLY A 49 10.70 -12.70 12.19
C GLY A 49 9.49 -12.95 11.30
N PRO A 50 9.27 -14.25 10.95
CA PRO A 50 8.24 -14.60 9.98
C PRO A 50 6.80 -14.31 10.46
N VAL A 51 6.54 -14.45 11.75
CA VAL A 51 5.19 -14.19 12.27
C VAL A 51 4.83 -12.71 12.14
N VAL A 52 5.76 -11.83 12.51
CA VAL A 52 5.53 -10.38 12.41
C VAL A 52 5.45 -9.97 10.94
N THR A 53 6.32 -10.51 10.11
CA THR A 53 6.34 -10.23 8.68
C THR A 53 5.01 -10.59 8.04
N GLU A 54 4.50 -11.78 8.33
CA GLU A 54 3.23 -12.25 7.77
C GLU A 54 2.06 -11.38 8.25
N ARG A 55 2.11 -10.93 9.49
CA ARG A 55 1.08 -10.05 10.03
C ARG A 55 1.03 -8.73 9.26
N TRP A 56 2.18 -8.14 8.96
CA TRP A 56 2.24 -6.90 8.20
C TRP A 56 1.72 -7.08 6.77
N ILE A 57 2.07 -8.20 6.14
CA ILE A 57 1.56 -8.53 4.81
C ILE A 57 0.04 -8.59 4.84
N GLN A 58 -0.52 -9.32 5.82
CA GLN A 58 -1.96 -9.50 5.89
C GLN A 58 -2.69 -8.19 6.17
N MET A 59 -2.11 -7.34 7.03
CA MET A 59 -2.68 -6.03 7.31
C MET A 59 -2.73 -5.17 6.05
N GLY A 60 -1.68 -5.21 5.25
CA GLY A 60 -1.64 -4.46 4.00
C GLY A 60 -2.66 -4.98 2.98
N ILE A 61 -2.76 -6.31 2.86
CA ILE A 61 -3.73 -6.93 1.96
C ILE A 61 -5.15 -6.52 2.35
N ASP A 62 -5.49 -6.63 3.63
CA ASP A 62 -6.82 -6.31 4.11
C ASP A 62 -7.14 -4.84 3.91
N HIS A 63 -6.19 -3.97 4.20
CA HIS A 63 -6.37 -2.53 4.08
C HIS A 63 -6.68 -2.11 2.65
N PHE A 64 -5.82 -2.50 1.70
CA PHE A 64 -6.00 -2.09 0.31
C PHE A 64 -7.15 -2.82 -0.39
N THR A 65 -7.45 -4.04 0.03
CA THR A 65 -8.61 -4.75 -0.48
C THR A 65 -9.89 -4.00 -0.11
N ARG A 66 -9.97 -3.50 1.12
CA ARG A 66 -11.12 -2.69 1.53
C ARG A 66 -11.24 -1.41 0.73
N LEU A 67 -10.14 -0.86 0.26
CA LEU A 67 -10.14 0.35 -0.55
C LEU A 67 -10.41 0.08 -2.04
N GLY A 68 -10.64 -1.16 -2.41
CA GLY A 68 -11.01 -1.50 -3.77
C GLY A 68 -9.86 -1.88 -4.69
N ALA A 69 -8.65 -2.05 -4.15
CA ALA A 69 -7.51 -2.45 -4.96
C ALA A 69 -7.41 -3.98 -5.09
N VAL A 70 -6.74 -4.42 -6.13
CA VAL A 70 -6.31 -5.80 -6.26
C VAL A 70 -4.92 -5.89 -5.63
N VAL A 71 -4.78 -6.71 -4.59
CA VAL A 71 -3.53 -6.78 -3.84
C VAL A 71 -2.84 -8.09 -4.15
N GLU A 72 -1.56 -8.00 -4.50
CA GLU A 72 -0.74 -9.16 -4.76
C GLU A 72 0.26 -9.31 -3.62
N PRO A 73 0.44 -10.53 -3.12
CA PRO A 73 1.41 -10.76 -2.06
C PRO A 73 2.85 -10.61 -2.55
#